data_6d20d05c4ea09144d4137adaffa1fd9d
#
_entry.id   6d20d05c4ea09144d4137adaffa1fd9d
#
_cell.length_a   1.000
_cell.length_b   1.000
_cell.length_c   1.000
_cell.angle_alpha   90.00
_cell.angle_beta   90.00
_cell.angle_gamma   90.00
#
_symmetry.space_group_name_H-M   'P 1'
#
loop_
_entity.id
_entity.type
_entity.pdbx_description
1 polymer ?
#
loop_
_entity_poly.entity_id
_entity_poly.type
_entity_poly.pdbx_seq_one_letter_code
_entity_poly.pdbx_strand_id
1 'polypeptide(L)'
;MIVRNAAAFNAAYGAGLPVAGVFANDTALGNGGETIKLEDAESGTIQEFRYDDAFPWPVSPDGDGYSLVLINPLAKPDHSAPENWRASASTGGTPGSEEQGGPGFVGNPNADGDGDGLSALLEYALGTSDANPQAGLGAYSSSSGSFDNGQGSSDTYATFTYQKSQSAAHVTFTVEVSNNLEDWQAADVVAVSRADNGNGTASVTVRSSQVMTSELKKFFRLKVALQ
;
A
#
# COMPACT_ATOMS: atom_id res chain seq x y z
N MET A 1 13.92 19.56 6.57
CA MET A 1 12.86 18.86 7.35
C MET A 1 12.28 19.80 8.39
N ILE A 2 11.03 19.62 8.80
CA ILE A 2 10.42 20.29 9.96
C ILE A 2 10.22 19.20 11.01
N VAL A 3 10.62 19.46 12.26
CA VAL A 3 10.61 18.47 13.33
C VAL A 3 9.85 18.99 14.54
N ARG A 4 9.29 18.10 15.37
CA ARG A 4 8.62 18.49 16.62
C ARG A 4 9.60 18.96 17.69
N ASN A 5 10.72 18.25 17.82
CA ASN A 5 11.76 18.54 18.81
C ASN A 5 13.14 18.25 18.23
N ALA A 6 13.92 19.29 18.01
CA ALA A 6 15.25 19.17 17.40
C ALA A 6 16.25 18.36 18.24
N ALA A 7 16.19 18.45 19.58
CA ALA A 7 17.09 17.70 20.45
C ALA A 7 16.78 16.20 20.42
N ALA A 8 15.49 15.82 20.49
CA ALA A 8 15.05 14.43 20.37
C ALA A 8 15.36 13.86 18.98
N PHE A 9 15.13 14.65 17.93
CA PHE A 9 15.45 14.27 16.55
C PHE A 9 16.95 14.00 16.37
N ASN A 10 17.81 14.91 16.85
CA ASN A 10 19.25 14.73 16.77
C ASN A 10 19.75 13.53 17.62
N ALA A 11 19.10 13.24 18.72
CA ALA A 11 19.41 12.06 19.53
C ALA A 11 19.06 10.73 18.81
N ALA A 12 17.98 10.73 18.04
CA ALA A 12 17.51 9.53 17.31
C ALA A 12 18.27 9.32 15.98
N TYR A 13 18.58 10.40 15.25
CA TYR A 13 19.08 10.33 13.87
C TYR A 13 20.48 10.93 13.67
N GLY A 14 21.10 11.44 14.72
CA GLY A 14 22.39 12.12 14.67
C GLY A 14 22.27 13.62 14.32
N ALA A 15 23.29 14.38 14.69
CA ALA A 15 23.39 15.79 14.37
C ALA A 15 23.88 15.98 12.92
N GLY A 16 23.41 17.03 12.26
CA GLY A 16 23.87 17.41 10.92
C GLY A 16 22.86 17.18 9.81
N LEU A 17 21.70 16.58 10.10
CA LEU A 17 20.60 16.51 9.13
C LEU A 17 19.97 17.91 8.93
N PRO A 18 19.51 18.25 7.70
CA PRO A 18 19.01 19.58 7.37
C PRO A 18 17.61 19.81 7.99
N VAL A 19 17.56 20.28 9.23
CA VAL A 19 16.33 20.71 9.91
C VAL A 19 16.08 22.17 9.56
N ALA A 20 14.99 22.46 8.85
CA ALA A 20 14.59 23.80 8.44
C ALA A 20 13.82 24.54 9.55
N GLY A 21 13.18 23.80 10.47
CA GLY A 21 12.43 24.39 11.55
C GLY A 21 11.85 23.37 12.51
N VAL A 22 11.24 23.91 13.57
CA VAL A 22 10.51 23.12 14.59
C VAL A 22 9.04 23.54 14.54
N PHE A 23 8.13 22.60 14.69
CA PHE A 23 6.70 22.92 14.81
C PHE A 23 6.46 23.87 15.98
N ALA A 24 5.64 24.91 15.73
CA ALA A 24 5.26 25.87 16.76
C ALA A 24 4.27 25.23 17.76
N ASN A 25 4.22 25.78 18.97
CA ASN A 25 3.21 25.46 19.98
C ASN A 25 3.11 23.98 20.37
N ASP A 26 4.24 23.25 20.33
CA ASP A 26 4.30 21.83 20.64
C ASP A 26 3.37 20.93 19.78
N THR A 27 3.09 21.40 18.57
CA THR A 27 2.27 20.68 17.59
C THR A 27 2.80 19.28 17.34
N ALA A 28 1.92 18.31 17.34
CA ALA A 28 2.20 16.92 16.97
C ALA A 28 1.23 16.48 15.87
N LEU A 29 1.69 15.63 14.98
CA LEU A 29 0.82 15.02 13.97
C LEU A 29 -0.20 14.09 14.64
N GLY A 30 -1.45 14.11 14.17
CA GLY A 30 -2.54 13.31 14.72
C GLY A 30 -2.42 11.84 14.33
N ASN A 31 -2.58 10.91 15.28
CA ASN A 31 -2.53 9.47 15.00
C ASN A 31 -3.65 9.00 14.07
N GLY A 32 -4.85 9.55 14.17
CA GLY A 32 -6.00 9.19 13.34
C GLY A 32 -6.07 9.93 12.01
N GLY A 33 -4.96 10.49 11.55
CA GLY A 33 -4.91 11.29 10.33
C GLY A 33 -5.36 12.74 10.52
N GLU A 34 -4.84 13.63 9.70
CA GLU A 34 -5.19 15.05 9.69
C GLU A 34 -4.80 15.71 8.36
N THR A 35 -5.21 16.95 8.19
CA THR A 35 -4.76 17.79 7.08
C THR A 35 -3.46 18.49 7.46
N ILE A 36 -2.42 18.27 6.66
CA ILE A 36 -1.16 19.01 6.75
C ILE A 36 -1.20 20.14 5.72
N LYS A 37 -0.90 21.34 6.18
CA LYS A 37 -0.78 22.51 5.33
C LYS A 37 0.59 23.17 5.51
N LEU A 38 1.29 23.40 4.41
CA LEU A 38 2.51 24.17 4.35
C LEU A 38 2.20 25.48 3.64
N GLU A 39 2.54 26.58 4.29
CA GLU A 39 2.35 27.95 3.77
C GLU A 39 3.69 28.68 3.69
N ASP A 40 3.77 29.62 2.77
CA ASP A 40 4.86 30.59 2.73
C ASP A 40 4.66 31.74 3.76
N ALA A 41 5.62 32.65 3.83
CA ALA A 41 5.58 33.76 4.78
C ALA A 41 4.44 34.77 4.51
N GLU A 42 3.83 34.71 3.33
CA GLU A 42 2.74 35.59 2.89
C GLU A 42 1.38 34.88 2.97
N SER A 43 1.32 33.69 3.62
CA SER A 43 0.16 32.81 3.75
C SER A 43 -0.32 32.18 2.43
N GLY A 44 0.54 32.16 1.42
CA GLY A 44 0.30 31.39 0.19
C GLY A 44 0.47 29.90 0.47
N THR A 45 -0.50 29.07 0.05
CA THR A 45 -0.44 27.62 0.23
C THR A 45 0.60 27.04 -0.72
N ILE A 46 1.68 26.45 -0.17
CA ILE A 46 2.68 25.69 -0.92
C ILE A 46 2.20 24.27 -1.17
N GLN A 47 1.66 23.63 -0.13
CA GLN A 47 1.14 22.27 -0.19
C GLN A 47 0.06 22.08 0.87
N GLU A 48 -1.00 21.37 0.51
CA GLU A 48 -2.05 20.93 1.44
C GLU A 48 -2.51 19.54 1.06
N PHE A 49 -2.57 18.62 2.01
CA PHE A 49 -3.09 17.27 1.82
C PHE A 49 -3.55 16.68 3.15
N ARG A 50 -4.44 15.70 3.08
CA ARG A 50 -4.86 14.89 4.22
C ARG A 50 -4.20 13.53 4.15
N TYR A 51 -3.62 13.05 5.27
CA TYR A 51 -3.27 11.66 5.47
C TYR A 51 -4.25 11.01 6.45
N ASP A 52 -4.27 9.67 6.48
CA ASP A 52 -5.09 8.88 7.39
C ASP A 52 -4.31 7.63 7.85
N ASP A 53 -4.76 6.98 8.92
CA ASP A 53 -4.23 5.73 9.45
C ASP A 53 -5.03 4.50 8.98
N ALA A 54 -6.25 4.73 8.47
CA ALA A 54 -7.15 3.68 8.01
C ALA A 54 -6.95 3.33 6.53
N PHE A 55 -7.28 2.08 6.18
CA PHE A 55 -7.32 1.66 4.78
C PHE A 55 -8.08 2.69 3.91
N PRO A 56 -7.56 3.07 2.70
CA PRO A 56 -6.47 2.41 1.95
C PRO A 56 -5.05 2.91 2.24
N TRP A 57 -4.81 3.70 3.28
CA TRP A 57 -3.47 4.14 3.68
C TRP A 57 -2.64 2.98 4.21
N PRO A 58 -1.29 3.04 4.12
CA PRO A 58 -0.41 2.07 4.77
C PRO A 58 -0.63 2.03 6.27
N VAL A 59 -0.85 0.85 6.85
CA VAL A 59 -1.19 0.69 8.28
C VAL A 59 0.04 0.56 9.20
N SER A 60 1.17 0.07 8.71
CA SER A 60 2.39 -0.11 9.53
C SER A 60 2.97 1.20 10.12
N PRO A 61 2.76 2.39 9.53
CA PRO A 61 3.12 3.64 10.19
C PRO A 61 2.29 3.96 11.45
N ASP A 62 1.12 3.32 11.63
CA ASP A 62 0.31 3.47 12.84
C ASP A 62 0.75 2.48 13.93
N GLY A 63 1.68 2.91 14.77
CA GLY A 63 2.09 2.21 15.98
C GLY A 63 3.27 1.22 15.84
N ASP A 64 3.57 0.72 14.64
CA ASP A 64 4.65 -0.26 14.43
C ASP A 64 6.04 0.39 14.26
N GLY A 65 6.13 1.71 14.38
CA GLY A 65 7.37 2.47 14.33
C GLY A 65 7.90 2.77 12.92
N TYR A 66 7.17 2.41 11.88
CA TYR A 66 7.50 2.80 10.50
C TYR A 66 7.07 4.24 10.21
N SER A 67 7.67 4.85 9.19
CA SER A 67 7.28 6.17 8.71
C SER A 67 6.40 6.04 7.46
N LEU A 68 5.46 6.96 7.28
CA LEU A 68 4.75 7.12 6.03
C LEU A 68 5.64 7.88 5.05
N VAL A 69 5.95 7.30 3.90
CA VAL A 69 6.85 7.87 2.89
C VAL A 69 6.25 7.83 1.50
N LEU A 70 6.50 8.85 0.69
CA LEU A 70 6.11 8.85 -0.72
C LEU A 70 6.91 7.82 -1.52
N ILE A 71 6.23 7.07 -2.37
CA ILE A 71 6.85 6.06 -3.24
C ILE A 71 7.80 6.73 -4.24
N ASN A 72 7.36 7.82 -4.88
CA ASN A 72 8.15 8.57 -5.83
C ASN A 72 7.97 10.08 -5.64
N PRO A 73 8.69 10.71 -4.70
CA PRO A 73 8.54 12.14 -4.39
C PRO A 73 8.94 13.06 -5.56
N LEU A 74 9.84 12.60 -6.45
CA LEU A 74 10.30 13.41 -7.59
C LEU A 74 9.23 13.54 -8.68
N ALA A 75 8.29 12.62 -8.78
CA ALA A 75 7.15 12.69 -9.69
C ALA A 75 6.12 13.74 -9.28
N LYS A 76 6.25 14.36 -8.09
CA LYS A 76 5.29 15.30 -7.51
C LYS A 76 3.86 14.71 -7.49
N PRO A 77 3.67 13.53 -6.91
CA PRO A 77 2.37 12.87 -6.91
C PRO A 77 1.35 13.65 -6.09
N ASP A 78 0.06 13.34 -6.28
CA ASP A 78 -0.98 13.79 -5.37
C ASP A 78 -0.76 13.21 -3.98
N HIS A 79 -0.45 14.06 -3.00
CA HIS A 79 -0.21 13.64 -1.62
C HIS A 79 -1.48 13.20 -0.89
N SER A 80 -2.69 13.53 -1.39
CA SER A 80 -3.94 13.06 -0.82
C SER A 80 -4.32 11.65 -1.28
N ALA A 81 -3.61 11.09 -2.27
CA ALA A 81 -3.87 9.78 -2.82
C ALA A 81 -3.05 8.71 -2.09
N PRO A 82 -3.70 7.79 -1.33
CA PRO A 82 -3.02 6.78 -0.50
C PRO A 82 -2.09 5.86 -1.28
N GLU A 83 -2.41 5.60 -2.56
CA GLU A 83 -1.59 4.77 -3.46
C GLU A 83 -0.20 5.32 -3.74
N ASN A 84 0.02 6.61 -3.48
CA ASN A 84 1.32 7.26 -3.62
C ASN A 84 2.20 7.11 -2.37
N TRP A 85 1.69 6.48 -1.31
CA TRP A 85 2.38 6.32 -0.05
C TRP A 85 2.65 4.85 0.29
N ARG A 86 3.72 4.63 1.03
CA ARG A 86 4.07 3.34 1.62
C ARG A 86 4.66 3.51 3.01
N ALA A 87 4.78 2.42 3.74
CA ALA A 87 5.62 2.39 4.92
C ALA A 87 7.11 2.50 4.52
N SER A 88 7.93 3.07 5.39
CA SER A 88 9.40 3.04 5.26
C SER A 88 9.93 1.59 5.27
N ALA A 89 11.12 1.37 4.71
CA ALA A 89 11.75 0.05 4.67
C ALA A 89 12.19 -0.46 6.05
N SER A 90 12.41 0.46 6.99
CA SER A 90 12.80 0.15 8.37
C SER A 90 12.09 1.08 9.35
N THR A 91 12.00 0.64 10.60
CA THR A 91 11.45 1.45 11.70
C THR A 91 12.24 2.75 11.87
N GLY A 92 11.55 3.85 12.10
CA GLY A 92 12.12 5.19 12.19
C GLY A 92 12.30 5.88 10.85
N GLY A 93 12.28 5.16 9.72
CA GLY A 93 12.54 5.73 8.40
C GLY A 93 13.98 6.23 8.20
N THR A 94 14.20 6.99 7.14
CA THR A 94 15.52 7.54 6.73
C THR A 94 15.47 9.06 6.53
N PRO A 95 15.17 9.85 7.57
CA PRO A 95 15.01 11.29 7.43
C PRO A 95 16.27 11.95 6.84
N GLY A 96 16.08 12.79 5.83
CA GLY A 96 17.17 13.51 5.13
C GLY A 96 17.92 12.68 4.09
N SER A 97 17.56 11.44 3.89
CA SER A 97 18.08 10.58 2.83
C SER A 97 16.93 10.13 1.94
N GLU A 98 17.26 9.73 0.73
CA GLU A 98 16.31 9.01 -0.10
C GLU A 98 15.94 7.71 0.59
N GLU A 99 14.64 7.48 0.77
CA GLU A 99 14.17 6.22 1.32
C GLU A 99 14.45 5.13 0.30
N GLN A 100 15.48 4.33 0.58
CA GLN A 100 15.73 3.14 -0.21
C GLN A 100 14.49 2.25 -0.07
N GLY A 101 13.72 2.11 -1.15
CA GLY A 101 12.79 0.98 -1.26
C GLY A 101 13.59 -0.26 -0.88
N GLY A 102 13.00 -1.22 -0.15
CA GLY A 102 13.62 -2.53 -0.02
C GLY A 102 14.15 -2.97 -1.38
N PRO A 103 15.15 -3.88 -1.48
CA PRO A 103 15.82 -4.19 -2.72
C PRO A 103 14.79 -4.36 -3.83
N GLY A 104 14.84 -3.47 -4.83
CA GLY A 104 13.90 -3.51 -5.93
C GLY A 104 13.95 -4.88 -6.59
N PHE A 105 12.91 -5.27 -7.30
CA PHE A 105 12.94 -6.51 -8.05
C PHE A 105 14.17 -6.53 -8.97
N VAL A 106 14.96 -7.59 -8.87
CA VAL A 106 16.16 -7.81 -9.69
C VAL A 106 15.99 -9.15 -10.43
N GLY A 107 16.10 -9.13 -11.72
CA GLY A 107 16.03 -10.31 -12.56
C GLY A 107 15.04 -10.20 -13.71
N ASN A 108 14.76 -11.33 -14.35
CA ASN A 108 13.74 -11.39 -15.40
C ASN A 108 12.34 -11.48 -14.76
N PRO A 109 11.46 -10.48 -14.96
CA PRO A 109 10.15 -10.46 -14.33
C PRO A 109 9.22 -11.60 -14.75
N ASN A 110 9.50 -12.22 -15.90
CA ASN A 110 8.71 -13.33 -16.46
C ASN A 110 9.38 -14.70 -16.23
N ALA A 111 10.48 -14.76 -15.50
CA ALA A 111 11.04 -16.05 -15.10
C ALA A 111 10.07 -16.76 -14.16
N ASP A 112 10.13 -18.07 -14.15
CA ASP A 112 9.45 -18.99 -13.23
C ASP A 112 10.52 -19.99 -12.80
N GLY A 113 11.21 -19.67 -11.71
CA GLY A 113 12.46 -20.35 -11.33
C GLY A 113 12.21 -21.73 -10.74
N ASP A 114 11.06 -21.95 -10.14
CA ASP A 114 10.70 -23.21 -9.50
C ASP A 114 9.61 -24.00 -10.25
N GLY A 115 9.00 -23.40 -11.29
CA GLY A 115 8.08 -24.07 -12.20
C GLY A 115 6.66 -24.22 -11.63
N ASP A 116 6.24 -23.36 -10.69
CA ASP A 116 4.91 -23.43 -10.09
C ASP A 116 3.83 -22.66 -10.88
N GLY A 117 4.24 -21.91 -11.91
CA GLY A 117 3.36 -21.12 -12.78
C GLY A 117 3.20 -19.66 -12.32
N LEU A 118 3.83 -19.25 -11.22
CA LEU A 118 3.94 -17.85 -10.84
C LEU A 118 5.24 -17.26 -11.39
N SER A 119 5.19 -16.07 -11.93
CA SER A 119 6.41 -15.41 -12.39
C SER A 119 7.17 -14.80 -11.22
N ALA A 120 8.51 -14.70 -11.35
CA ALA A 120 9.39 -14.13 -10.35
C ALA A 120 8.94 -12.72 -9.87
N LEU A 121 8.42 -11.87 -10.76
CA LEU A 121 7.86 -10.57 -10.37
C LEU A 121 6.58 -10.74 -9.54
N LEU A 122 5.70 -11.68 -9.90
CA LEU A 122 4.47 -11.92 -9.16
C LEU A 122 4.79 -12.47 -7.77
N GLU A 123 5.72 -13.40 -7.65
CA GLU A 123 6.15 -13.93 -6.37
C GLU A 123 6.81 -12.87 -5.49
N TYR A 124 7.72 -12.07 -6.05
CA TYR A 124 8.27 -10.92 -5.34
C TYR A 124 7.18 -9.96 -4.85
N ALA A 125 6.19 -9.68 -5.68
CA ALA A 125 5.06 -8.81 -5.34
C ALA A 125 4.18 -9.40 -4.23
N LEU A 126 3.98 -10.72 -4.23
CA LEU A 126 3.22 -11.44 -3.20
C LEU A 126 4.03 -11.68 -1.91
N GLY A 127 5.35 -11.56 -1.96
CA GLY A 127 6.26 -11.90 -0.85
C GLY A 127 6.48 -13.40 -0.68
N THR A 128 6.40 -14.14 -1.78
CA THR A 128 6.71 -15.57 -1.89
C THR A 128 8.13 -15.78 -2.46
N SER A 129 8.50 -16.99 -2.82
CA SER A 129 9.87 -17.30 -3.23
C SER A 129 9.90 -18.08 -4.54
N ASP A 130 10.49 -17.50 -5.58
CA ASP A 130 10.76 -18.08 -6.91
C ASP A 130 11.76 -19.27 -6.90
N ALA A 131 12.07 -19.79 -5.73
CA ALA A 131 12.91 -20.96 -5.54
C ALA A 131 12.19 -22.10 -4.77
N ASN A 132 10.90 -21.95 -4.47
CA ASN A 132 10.12 -22.90 -3.70
C ASN A 132 8.69 -22.99 -4.22
N PRO A 133 8.33 -24.02 -5.01
CA PRO A 133 7.04 -24.16 -5.67
C PRO A 133 5.85 -24.33 -4.70
N GLN A 134 6.09 -24.38 -3.40
CA GLN A 134 5.04 -24.38 -2.38
C GLN A 134 4.83 -22.99 -1.75
N ALA A 135 5.71 -22.02 -2.01
CA ALA A 135 5.64 -20.70 -1.39
C ALA A 135 4.44 -19.89 -1.86
N GLY A 136 4.04 -20.03 -3.13
CA GLY A 136 2.87 -19.39 -3.72
C GLY A 136 1.52 -19.90 -3.21
N LEU A 137 1.49 -21.10 -2.60
CA LEU A 137 0.26 -21.70 -2.09
C LEU A 137 -0.32 -20.89 -0.91
N GLY A 138 -1.55 -20.40 -1.09
CA GLY A 138 -2.22 -19.59 -0.07
C GLY A 138 -1.90 -18.09 -0.11
N ALA A 139 -1.01 -17.64 -1.00
CA ALA A 139 -0.75 -16.22 -1.19
C ALA A 139 -1.94 -15.46 -1.80
N TYR A 140 -2.89 -16.17 -2.37
CA TYR A 140 -4.15 -15.61 -2.85
C TYR A 140 -5.28 -16.64 -2.74
N SER A 141 -6.51 -16.13 -2.61
CA SER A 141 -7.71 -16.97 -2.53
C SER A 141 -8.95 -16.23 -3.02
N SER A 142 -9.92 -16.99 -3.51
CA SER A 142 -11.25 -16.48 -3.87
C SER A 142 -12.30 -17.05 -2.94
N SER A 143 -13.29 -16.24 -2.59
CA SER A 143 -14.40 -16.61 -1.72
C SER A 143 -15.63 -15.76 -2.04
N SER A 144 -16.61 -15.76 -1.16
CA SER A 144 -17.72 -14.82 -1.17
C SER A 144 -17.89 -14.19 0.22
N GLY A 145 -18.41 -12.97 0.26
CA GLY A 145 -18.68 -12.26 1.49
C GLY A 145 -19.96 -11.46 1.41
N SER A 146 -20.58 -11.23 2.57
CA SER A 146 -21.78 -10.41 2.71
C SER A 146 -21.38 -9.00 3.12
N PHE A 147 -21.87 -8.01 2.36
CA PHE A 147 -21.56 -6.59 2.58
C PHE A 147 -22.83 -5.77 2.56
N ASP A 148 -22.86 -4.71 3.38
CA ASP A 148 -23.97 -3.75 3.41
C ASP A 148 -24.18 -3.16 2.00
N ASN A 149 -25.43 -3.16 1.55
CA ASN A 149 -25.84 -2.59 0.26
C ASN A 149 -26.28 -1.13 0.34
N GLY A 150 -26.16 -0.49 1.51
CA GLY A 150 -26.58 0.89 1.75
C GLY A 150 -28.09 1.09 1.87
N GLN A 151 -28.88 0.01 1.94
CA GLN A 151 -30.35 0.02 2.03
C GLN A 151 -30.86 -0.70 3.30
N GLY A 152 -29.96 -0.93 4.28
CA GLY A 152 -30.28 -1.58 5.55
C GLY A 152 -30.34 -3.13 5.43
N SER A 153 -29.80 -3.69 4.36
CA SER A 153 -29.63 -5.11 4.15
C SER A 153 -28.23 -5.41 3.58
N SER A 154 -27.87 -6.68 3.50
CA SER A 154 -26.59 -7.11 2.95
C SER A 154 -26.77 -7.99 1.74
N ASP A 155 -25.94 -7.79 0.74
CA ASP A 155 -25.85 -8.63 -0.45
C ASP A 155 -24.54 -9.42 -0.47
N THR A 156 -24.53 -10.54 -1.19
CA THR A 156 -23.36 -11.39 -1.33
C THR A 156 -22.56 -11.04 -2.58
N TYR A 157 -21.25 -10.87 -2.42
CA TYR A 157 -20.31 -10.52 -3.49
C TYR A 157 -19.19 -11.54 -3.56
N ALA A 158 -18.64 -11.76 -4.75
CA ALA A 158 -17.39 -12.49 -4.90
C ALA A 158 -16.24 -11.67 -4.30
N THR A 159 -15.36 -12.30 -3.56
CA THR A 159 -14.18 -11.69 -2.95
C THR A 159 -12.91 -12.36 -3.46
N PHE A 160 -11.85 -11.57 -3.51
CA PHE A 160 -10.50 -12.03 -3.81
C PHE A 160 -9.55 -11.42 -2.79
N THR A 161 -8.77 -12.26 -2.12
CA THR A 161 -7.76 -11.84 -1.15
C THR A 161 -6.39 -12.27 -1.66
N TYR A 162 -5.42 -11.38 -1.61
CA TYR A 162 -4.03 -11.67 -1.96
C TYR A 162 -3.08 -11.03 -0.95
N GLN A 163 -1.90 -11.64 -0.81
CA GLN A 163 -0.81 -11.04 -0.06
C GLN A 163 -0.11 -9.99 -0.93
N LYS A 164 0.33 -8.92 -0.30
CA LYS A 164 1.16 -7.90 -0.90
C LYS A 164 2.42 -7.73 -0.07
N SER A 165 3.59 -7.94 -0.69
CA SER A 165 4.88 -7.67 -0.05
C SER A 165 5.03 -6.17 0.24
N GLN A 166 5.45 -5.82 1.44
CA GLN A 166 5.78 -4.44 1.80
C GLN A 166 7.04 -3.95 1.07
N SER A 167 7.93 -4.86 0.66
CA SER A 167 9.11 -4.55 -0.16
C SER A 167 8.77 -4.22 -1.62
N ALA A 168 7.58 -4.60 -2.10
CA ALA A 168 7.13 -4.38 -3.47
C ALA A 168 6.42 -3.03 -3.67
N ALA A 169 6.92 -1.96 -3.05
CA ALA A 169 6.34 -0.62 -3.13
C ALA A 169 6.36 -0.04 -4.56
N HIS A 170 7.34 -0.43 -5.38
CA HIS A 170 7.51 -0.02 -6.78
C HIS A 170 6.80 -0.95 -7.77
N VAL A 171 5.94 -1.84 -7.28
CA VAL A 171 5.12 -2.72 -8.11
C VAL A 171 3.67 -2.25 -8.09
N THR A 172 3.11 -2.02 -9.27
CA THR A 172 1.68 -1.76 -9.43
C THR A 172 0.91 -3.07 -9.39
N PHE A 173 -0.14 -3.12 -8.60
CA PHE A 173 -1.08 -4.23 -8.51
C PHE A 173 -2.40 -3.84 -9.17
N THR A 174 -2.88 -4.66 -10.09
CA THR A 174 -4.18 -4.47 -10.71
C THR A 174 -4.99 -5.76 -10.58
N VAL A 175 -6.13 -5.68 -9.90
CA VAL A 175 -7.09 -6.78 -9.87
C VAL A 175 -8.18 -6.50 -10.90
N GLU A 176 -8.49 -7.50 -11.69
CA GLU A 176 -9.57 -7.44 -12.68
C GLU A 176 -10.55 -8.58 -12.39
N VAL A 177 -11.82 -8.35 -12.68
CA VAL A 177 -12.90 -9.33 -12.56
C VAL A 177 -13.53 -9.61 -13.91
N SER A 178 -13.92 -10.85 -14.14
CA SER A 178 -14.61 -11.31 -15.34
C SER A 178 -15.73 -12.27 -15.02
N ASN A 179 -16.74 -12.35 -15.90
CA ASN A 179 -17.82 -13.34 -15.84
C ASN A 179 -17.60 -14.50 -16.84
N ASN A 180 -16.72 -14.33 -17.83
CA ASN A 180 -16.58 -15.23 -18.99
C ASN A 180 -15.11 -15.60 -19.29
N LEU A 181 -14.13 -15.08 -18.53
CA LEU A 181 -12.68 -15.21 -18.75
C LEU A 181 -12.15 -14.48 -20.00
N GLU A 182 -12.98 -13.74 -20.69
CA GLU A 182 -12.63 -12.97 -21.90
C GLU A 182 -12.61 -11.46 -21.59
N ASP A 183 -13.69 -10.94 -21.04
CA ASP A 183 -13.86 -9.53 -20.71
C ASP A 183 -13.44 -9.26 -19.26
N TRP A 184 -12.32 -8.58 -19.11
CA TRP A 184 -11.73 -8.26 -17.80
C TRP A 184 -11.86 -6.79 -17.46
N GLN A 185 -12.44 -6.48 -16.30
CA GLN A 185 -12.72 -5.11 -15.87
C GLN A 185 -12.10 -4.82 -14.48
N ALA A 186 -11.16 -3.85 -14.44
CA ALA A 186 -10.63 -3.35 -13.17
C ALA A 186 -11.63 -2.39 -12.47
N ALA A 187 -12.41 -1.65 -13.24
CA ALA A 187 -13.44 -0.73 -12.70
C ALA A 187 -14.55 -1.44 -11.92
N ASP A 188 -14.73 -2.75 -12.13
CA ASP A 188 -15.71 -3.57 -11.41
C ASP A 188 -15.15 -4.21 -10.12
N VAL A 189 -14.01 -3.76 -9.66
CA VAL A 189 -13.36 -4.20 -8.41
C VAL A 189 -13.44 -3.11 -7.35
N VAL A 190 -13.90 -3.47 -6.17
CA VAL A 190 -14.07 -2.58 -5.02
C VAL A 190 -13.17 -3.03 -3.89
N ALA A 191 -12.38 -2.12 -3.34
CA ALA A 191 -11.54 -2.37 -2.18
C ALA A 191 -12.41 -2.66 -0.93
N VAL A 192 -11.99 -3.64 -0.13
CA VAL A 192 -12.70 -4.06 1.09
C VAL A 192 -11.84 -3.81 2.33
N SER A 193 -10.64 -4.39 2.37
CA SER A 193 -9.77 -4.28 3.53
C SER A 193 -8.31 -4.50 3.18
N ARG A 194 -7.46 -4.02 4.06
CA ARG A 194 -6.05 -4.37 4.12
C ARG A 194 -5.69 -4.65 5.58
N ALA A 195 -4.94 -5.72 5.83
CA ALA A 195 -4.45 -6.08 7.14
C ALA A 195 -2.96 -6.43 7.05
N ASP A 196 -2.15 -5.91 7.96
CA ASP A 196 -0.74 -6.30 8.08
C ASP A 196 -0.66 -7.70 8.67
N ASN A 197 0.17 -8.55 8.08
CA ASN A 197 0.37 -9.93 8.53
C ASN A 197 1.51 -10.04 9.56
N GLY A 198 2.24 -8.94 9.85
CA GLY A 198 3.37 -8.92 10.80
C GLY A 198 4.64 -9.64 10.31
N ASN A 199 4.67 -10.09 9.05
CA ASN A 199 5.78 -10.84 8.43
C ASN A 199 6.37 -10.15 7.20
N GLY A 200 6.17 -8.84 7.05
CA GLY A 200 6.60 -8.08 5.89
C GLY A 200 5.64 -8.16 4.70
N THR A 201 4.45 -8.73 4.89
CA THR A 201 3.37 -8.73 3.91
C THR A 201 2.08 -8.15 4.51
N ALA A 202 1.16 -7.74 3.64
CA ALA A 202 -0.20 -7.38 4.03
C ALA A 202 -1.21 -8.19 3.22
N SER A 203 -2.32 -8.60 3.84
CA SER A 203 -3.46 -9.19 3.14
C SER A 203 -4.36 -8.10 2.61
N VAL A 204 -4.63 -8.11 1.32
CA VAL A 204 -5.52 -7.16 0.64
C VAL A 204 -6.73 -7.91 0.15
N THR A 205 -7.92 -7.48 0.55
CA THR A 205 -9.20 -8.06 0.11
C THR A 205 -9.95 -7.06 -0.75
N VAL A 206 -10.39 -7.53 -1.90
CA VAL A 206 -11.27 -6.80 -2.80
C VAL A 206 -12.54 -7.62 -3.08
N ARG A 207 -13.58 -6.98 -3.60
CA ARG A 207 -14.80 -7.66 -4.03
C ARG A 207 -15.24 -7.20 -5.42
N SER A 208 -16.09 -7.98 -6.06
CA SER A 208 -16.79 -7.51 -7.26
C SER A 208 -17.74 -6.36 -6.92
N SER A 209 -17.95 -5.43 -7.86
CA SER A 209 -18.98 -4.37 -7.73
C SER A 209 -20.39 -4.95 -7.87
N GLN A 210 -20.54 -6.06 -8.61
CA GLN A 210 -21.81 -6.72 -8.85
C GLN A 210 -22.09 -7.81 -7.81
N VAL A 211 -23.34 -7.89 -7.37
CA VAL A 211 -23.86 -8.93 -6.49
C VAL A 211 -23.76 -10.31 -7.16
N MET A 212 -23.40 -11.32 -6.40
CA MET A 212 -23.46 -12.71 -6.86
C MET A 212 -24.92 -13.20 -6.92
N THR A 213 -25.25 -13.84 -8.05
CA THR A 213 -26.49 -14.62 -8.18
C THR A 213 -26.12 -16.08 -8.45
N SER A 214 -27.08 -17.01 -8.32
CA SER A 214 -26.85 -18.44 -8.52
C SER A 214 -26.32 -18.81 -9.91
N GLU A 215 -26.48 -17.94 -10.89
CA GLU A 215 -26.10 -18.16 -12.28
C GLU A 215 -24.82 -17.44 -12.71
N LEU A 216 -24.32 -16.49 -11.89
CA LEU A 216 -23.13 -15.70 -12.24
C LEU A 216 -21.86 -16.31 -11.64
N LYS A 217 -20.94 -16.67 -12.50
CA LYS A 217 -19.56 -17.00 -12.11
C LYS A 217 -18.74 -15.71 -12.11
N LYS A 218 -17.84 -15.58 -11.15
CA LYS A 218 -16.88 -14.49 -11.08
C LYS A 218 -15.47 -15.07 -11.04
N PHE A 219 -14.62 -14.55 -11.91
CA PHE A 219 -13.21 -14.89 -11.99
C PHE A 219 -12.41 -13.63 -11.66
N PHE A 220 -11.33 -13.81 -10.91
CA PHE A 220 -10.41 -12.74 -10.62
C PHE A 220 -9.05 -13.00 -11.29
N ARG A 221 -8.40 -11.93 -11.70
CA ARG A 221 -7.04 -11.95 -12.20
C ARG A 221 -6.23 -10.86 -11.50
N LEU A 222 -5.09 -11.23 -10.96
CA LEU A 222 -4.10 -10.30 -10.41
C LEU A 222 -3.02 -10.08 -11.47
N LYS A 223 -2.73 -8.82 -11.74
CA LYS A 223 -1.64 -8.38 -12.61
C LYS A 223 -0.69 -7.53 -11.81
N VAL A 224 0.60 -7.69 -12.05
CA VAL A 224 1.67 -6.88 -11.45
C VAL A 224 2.55 -6.29 -12.54
N ALA A 225 3.02 -5.08 -12.32
CA ALA A 225 3.94 -4.40 -13.21
C ALA A 225 4.94 -3.56 -12.41
N LEU A 226 6.19 -3.49 -12.86
CA LEU A 226 7.17 -2.53 -12.34
C LEU A 226 6.76 -1.11 -12.76
N GLN A 227 6.92 -0.15 -11.84
CA GLN A 227 6.71 1.29 -12.09
C GLN A 227 7.96 1.92 -12.67
#